data_36ad56cf3f3f4dc2a0b19606c704e400
#
_entry.id   36ad56cf3f3f4dc2a0b19606c704e400
#
_cell.length_a   1.000
_cell.length_b   1.000
_cell.length_c   1.000
_cell.angle_alpha   90.00
_cell.angle_beta   90.00
_cell.angle_gamma   90.00
#
_symmetry.space_group_name_H-M   'P 1'
#
loop_
_entity.id
_entity.type
_entity.pdbx_description
1 polymer ?
#
loop_
_entity_poly.entity_id
_entity_poly.type
_entity_poly.pdbx_seq_one_letter_code
_entity_poly.pdbx_strand_id
1 'polypeptide(L)'
;MPNLHHHPIDLVAVAHLCKNAIKAFFGLVRQMVFRIRKLRVRGDSQIADVFARFERQKEAFLADNAAVFEEIEATIKHTNDLGKLPLWEEYKNVENYGRVIDDNPKRKMQDVRTKAEFCQFYTWLVSQMKPNAVLEFGAAFGASGMYWLAGLNICNRGKMYSFEPNEIWNPIAQSNFDTVSDRHVLTLGTFEDNIGLIIDKVNIALIDAIHTRDFVVKQFELVCSVAAKGALVLFDDINFSDDMKACWSEISQSDEFASVWQLSSRVGIVELP
;
A
#
# COMPACT_ATOMS: atom_id res chain seq x y z
N MET A 1 11.37 1.63 64.97
CA MET A 1 10.26 1.64 64.00
C MET A 1 10.55 2.72 62.98
N PRO A 2 10.81 2.44 61.71
CA PRO A 2 11.03 3.48 60.72
C PRO A 2 9.69 4.01 60.21
N ASN A 3 9.57 5.34 60.17
CA ASN A 3 8.40 6.07 59.69
C ASN A 3 8.28 5.88 58.17
N LEU A 4 7.24 5.20 57.73
CA LEU A 4 6.78 5.17 56.34
C LEU A 4 6.17 6.52 55.98
N HIS A 5 6.93 7.39 55.29
CA HIS A 5 6.38 8.58 54.66
C HIS A 5 5.52 8.16 53.47
N HIS A 6 4.20 8.24 53.64
CA HIS A 6 3.26 8.18 52.50
C HIS A 6 3.41 9.49 51.70
N HIS A 7 4.04 9.38 50.50
CA HIS A 7 3.93 10.45 49.52
C HIS A 7 2.49 10.43 48.93
N PRO A 8 1.76 11.54 48.95
CA PRO A 8 0.44 11.59 48.33
C PRO A 8 0.59 11.38 46.83
N ILE A 9 -0.22 10.47 46.29
CA ILE A 9 -0.30 10.23 44.86
C ILE A 9 -0.88 11.50 44.21
N ASP A 10 -0.15 12.12 43.30
CA ASP A 10 -0.63 13.28 42.56
C ASP A 10 -1.73 12.83 41.57
N LEU A 11 -2.97 12.97 42.01
CA LEU A 11 -4.16 12.63 41.24
C LEU A 11 -4.27 13.44 39.94
N VAL A 12 -3.66 14.62 39.85
CA VAL A 12 -3.63 15.45 38.62
C VAL A 12 -2.69 14.85 37.59
N ALA A 13 -1.51 14.38 38.03
CA ALA A 13 -0.55 13.72 37.19
C ALA A 13 -1.12 12.38 36.64
N VAL A 14 -1.80 11.60 37.47
CA VAL A 14 -2.48 10.36 37.07
C VAL A 14 -3.60 10.63 36.06
N ALA A 15 -4.42 11.66 36.30
CA ALA A 15 -5.48 12.05 35.37
C ALA A 15 -4.92 12.52 34.01
N HIS A 16 -3.77 13.19 34.00
CA HIS A 16 -3.10 13.63 32.75
C HIS A 16 -2.53 12.43 31.96
N LEU A 17 -1.90 11.47 32.63
CA LEU A 17 -1.43 10.24 32.08
C LEU A 17 -2.57 9.38 31.47
N CYS A 18 -3.68 9.26 32.19
CA CYS A 18 -4.87 8.58 31.69
C CYS A 18 -5.47 9.27 30.45
N LYS A 19 -5.57 10.60 30.44
CA LYS A 19 -6.05 11.34 29.25
C LYS A 19 -5.13 11.16 28.06
N ASN A 20 -3.82 11.15 28.25
CA ASN A 20 -2.86 10.93 27.17
C ASN A 20 -2.87 9.48 26.68
N ALA A 21 -3.00 8.49 27.56
CA ALA A 21 -3.16 7.09 27.20
C ALA A 21 -4.48 6.84 26.43
N ILE A 22 -5.57 7.48 26.87
CA ILE A 22 -6.86 7.42 26.17
C ILE A 22 -6.78 8.07 24.79
N LYS A 23 -6.14 9.24 24.66
CA LYS A 23 -5.93 9.89 23.35
C LYS A 23 -5.04 9.05 22.44
N ALA A 24 -3.97 8.44 22.97
CA ALA A 24 -3.11 7.53 22.22
C ALA A 24 -3.86 6.27 21.80
N PHE A 25 -4.67 5.66 22.69
CA PHE A 25 -5.52 4.52 22.40
C PHE A 25 -6.57 4.82 21.32
N PHE A 26 -7.31 5.93 21.43
CA PHE A 26 -8.25 6.36 20.39
C PHE A 26 -7.54 6.76 19.09
N GLY A 27 -6.32 7.32 19.16
CA GLY A 27 -5.47 7.56 17.99
C GLY A 27 -5.09 6.25 17.30
N LEU A 28 -4.66 5.24 18.07
CA LEU A 28 -4.32 3.91 17.56
C LEU A 28 -5.55 3.20 16.95
N VAL A 29 -6.69 3.22 17.65
CA VAL A 29 -7.95 2.64 17.14
C VAL A 29 -8.43 3.36 15.89
N ARG A 30 -8.24 4.69 15.79
CA ARG A 30 -8.59 5.48 14.61
C ARG A 30 -7.70 5.16 13.40
N GLN A 31 -6.44 4.72 13.62
CA GLN A 31 -5.53 4.22 12.57
C GLN A 31 -5.87 2.79 12.13
N MET A 32 -6.58 2.02 12.95
CA MET A 32 -6.89 0.61 12.69
C MET A 32 -8.14 0.38 11.85
N VAL A 33 -8.99 1.40 11.65
CA VAL A 33 -10.22 1.26 10.86
C VAL A 33 -9.98 1.72 9.44
N PHE A 34 -10.13 0.81 8.47
CA PHE A 34 -10.12 1.15 7.05
C PHE A 34 -11.23 2.14 6.73
N ARG A 35 -10.88 3.28 6.13
CA ARG A 35 -11.82 4.34 5.73
C ARG A 35 -11.41 4.95 4.41
N ILE A 36 -12.39 5.19 3.56
CA ILE A 36 -12.22 5.97 2.33
C ILE A 36 -12.59 7.42 2.63
N ARG A 37 -11.67 8.33 2.40
CA ARG A 37 -11.87 9.77 2.61
C ARG A 37 -11.70 10.50 1.29
N LYS A 38 -12.75 11.18 0.87
CA LYS A 38 -12.68 12.13 -0.23
C LYS A 38 -11.99 13.41 0.22
N LEU A 39 -10.93 13.82 -0.46
CA LEU A 39 -10.27 15.11 -0.25
C LEU A 39 -10.77 16.15 -1.25
N ARG A 40 -10.85 15.77 -2.53
CA ARG A 40 -11.31 16.64 -3.61
C ARG A 40 -11.87 15.79 -4.77
N VAL A 41 -12.89 16.30 -5.45
CA VAL A 41 -13.41 15.76 -6.72
C VAL A 41 -13.76 16.93 -7.61
N ARG A 42 -13.30 16.90 -8.85
CA ARG A 42 -13.62 17.87 -9.91
C ARG A 42 -14.36 17.15 -11.02
N GLY A 43 -15.49 17.73 -11.46
CA GLY A 43 -16.30 17.15 -12.54
C GLY A 43 -16.91 15.78 -12.17
N ASP A 44 -17.17 14.98 -13.20
CA ASP A 44 -17.78 13.64 -13.08
C ASP A 44 -16.70 12.58 -12.90
N SER A 45 -16.16 12.45 -11.68
CA SER A 45 -15.22 11.38 -11.35
C SER A 45 -15.97 10.04 -11.28
N GLN A 46 -15.63 9.10 -12.18
CA GLN A 46 -16.18 7.74 -12.15
C GLN A 46 -15.76 6.95 -10.89
N ILE A 47 -14.63 7.32 -10.32
CA ILE A 47 -14.08 6.69 -9.12
C ILE A 47 -14.91 6.98 -7.87
N ALA A 48 -15.55 8.13 -7.80
CA ALA A 48 -16.45 8.47 -6.69
C ALA A 48 -17.55 7.42 -6.50
N ASP A 49 -18.14 6.96 -7.60
CA ASP A 49 -19.17 5.90 -7.57
C ASP A 49 -18.59 4.54 -7.17
N VAL A 50 -17.40 4.20 -7.63
CA VAL A 50 -16.72 2.95 -7.26
C VAL A 50 -16.50 2.92 -5.75
N PHE A 51 -15.99 4.00 -5.17
CA PHE A 51 -15.73 4.08 -3.73
C PHE A 51 -17.04 4.07 -2.90
N ALA A 52 -18.05 4.80 -3.35
CA ALA A 52 -19.35 4.80 -2.69
C ALA A 52 -20.05 3.42 -2.76
N ARG A 53 -19.83 2.66 -3.84
CA ARG A 53 -20.33 1.27 -3.94
C ARG A 53 -19.58 0.32 -3.01
N PHE A 54 -18.27 0.49 -2.84
CA PHE A 54 -17.51 -0.32 -1.90
C PHE A 54 -18.08 -0.22 -0.48
N GLU A 55 -18.33 0.98 0.02
CA GLU A 55 -18.89 1.19 1.36
C GLU A 55 -20.24 0.46 1.55
N ARG A 56 -21.04 0.37 0.49
CA ARG A 56 -22.36 -0.30 0.54
C ARG A 56 -22.31 -1.82 0.33
N GLN A 57 -21.33 -2.32 -0.41
CA GLN A 57 -21.27 -3.71 -0.87
C GLN A 57 -20.10 -4.50 -0.26
N LYS A 58 -19.29 -3.85 0.58
CA LYS A 58 -18.07 -4.42 1.16
C LYS A 58 -18.31 -5.80 1.78
N GLU A 59 -19.31 -5.92 2.64
CA GLU A 59 -19.57 -7.17 3.37
C GLU A 59 -19.95 -8.31 2.42
N ALA A 60 -20.82 -8.05 1.45
CA ALA A 60 -21.21 -9.04 0.44
C ALA A 60 -20.00 -9.43 -0.42
N PHE A 61 -19.23 -8.45 -0.90
CA PHE A 61 -18.04 -8.70 -1.70
C PHE A 61 -17.00 -9.53 -0.96
N LEU A 62 -16.75 -9.24 0.32
CA LEU A 62 -15.81 -10.02 1.14
C LEU A 62 -16.30 -11.44 1.37
N ALA A 63 -17.61 -11.64 1.59
CA ALA A 63 -18.20 -12.96 1.74
C ALA A 63 -18.14 -13.78 0.44
N ASP A 64 -18.47 -13.18 -0.69
CA ASP A 64 -18.43 -13.83 -2.02
C ASP A 64 -17.03 -14.27 -2.43
N ASN A 65 -15.99 -13.59 -1.92
CA ASN A 65 -14.59 -13.86 -2.26
C ASN A 65 -13.77 -14.42 -1.08
N ALA A 66 -14.43 -14.88 -0.02
CA ALA A 66 -13.76 -15.33 1.20
C ALA A 66 -12.75 -16.44 0.94
N ALA A 67 -13.10 -17.44 0.11
CA ALA A 67 -12.21 -18.56 -0.22
C ALA A 67 -10.90 -18.09 -0.87
N VAL A 68 -10.98 -17.16 -1.83
CA VAL A 68 -9.79 -16.60 -2.50
C VAL A 68 -8.91 -15.85 -1.49
N PHE A 69 -9.51 -15.07 -0.61
CA PHE A 69 -8.76 -14.33 0.42
C PHE A 69 -8.13 -15.27 1.44
N GLU A 70 -8.80 -16.35 1.83
CA GLU A 70 -8.25 -17.37 2.72
C GLU A 70 -7.04 -18.08 2.09
N GLU A 71 -7.10 -18.42 0.80
CA GLU A 71 -5.97 -19.02 0.06
C GLU A 71 -4.78 -18.06 -0.02
N ILE A 72 -5.01 -16.78 -0.32
CA ILE A 72 -3.96 -15.76 -0.32
C ILE A 72 -3.33 -15.63 1.07
N GLU A 73 -4.13 -15.54 2.14
CA GLU A 73 -3.61 -15.42 3.50
C GLU A 73 -2.87 -16.69 3.96
N ALA A 74 -3.27 -17.87 3.49
CA ALA A 74 -2.53 -19.11 3.72
C ALA A 74 -1.16 -19.09 3.03
N THR A 75 -1.08 -18.61 1.78
CA THR A 75 0.17 -18.40 1.04
C THR A 75 1.07 -17.38 1.73
N ILE A 76 0.51 -16.28 2.20
CA ILE A 76 1.22 -15.25 2.99
C ILE A 76 1.81 -15.86 4.26
N LYS A 77 1.03 -16.66 4.97
CA LYS A 77 1.49 -17.34 6.18
C LYS A 77 2.64 -18.30 5.87
N HIS A 78 2.50 -19.13 4.83
CA HIS A 78 3.55 -20.05 4.40
C HIS A 78 4.85 -19.31 4.05
N THR A 79 4.75 -18.21 3.28
CA THR A 79 5.91 -17.38 2.95
C THR A 79 6.53 -16.73 4.19
N ASN A 80 5.71 -16.29 5.14
CA ASN A 80 6.21 -15.73 6.41
C ASN A 80 7.00 -16.76 7.25
N ASP A 81 6.67 -18.04 7.14
CA ASP A 81 7.34 -19.14 7.84
C ASP A 81 8.75 -19.42 7.28
N LEU A 82 9.11 -18.87 6.12
CA LEU A 82 10.50 -18.85 5.61
C LEU A 82 11.43 -18.02 6.51
N GLY A 83 10.88 -17.21 7.40
CA GLY A 83 11.63 -16.36 8.33
C GLY A 83 12.13 -15.06 7.69
N LYS A 84 13.18 -14.50 8.31
CA LYS A 84 13.75 -13.23 7.87
C LYS A 84 14.78 -13.44 6.77
N LEU A 85 14.58 -12.83 5.61
CA LEU A 85 15.46 -12.84 4.47
C LEU A 85 16.14 -11.48 4.28
N PRO A 86 17.32 -11.43 3.64
CA PRO A 86 18.08 -10.20 3.43
C PRO A 86 17.25 -9.17 2.65
N LEU A 87 17.35 -7.91 3.05
CA LEU A 87 16.83 -6.78 2.29
C LEU A 87 17.71 -6.54 1.06
N TRP A 88 17.14 -5.92 0.03
CA TRP A 88 17.90 -5.49 -1.15
C TRP A 88 19.08 -4.61 -0.74
N GLU A 89 20.28 -4.91 -1.28
CA GLU A 89 21.52 -4.32 -0.80
C GLU A 89 21.57 -2.80 -0.99
N GLU A 90 21.08 -2.31 -2.13
CA GLU A 90 21.05 -0.88 -2.45
C GLU A 90 20.09 -0.07 -1.57
N TYR A 91 19.19 -0.73 -0.84
CA TYR A 91 18.31 -0.07 0.12
C TYR A 91 19.05 0.67 1.23
N LYS A 92 20.29 0.24 1.54
CA LYS A 92 21.18 0.91 2.49
C LYS A 92 21.65 2.29 2.01
N ASN A 93 21.66 2.48 0.70
CA ASN A 93 22.19 3.70 0.05
C ASN A 93 21.08 4.76 -0.15
N VAL A 94 19.86 4.48 0.29
CA VAL A 94 18.75 5.42 0.14
C VAL A 94 18.93 6.59 1.11
N GLU A 95 19.22 7.76 0.57
CA GLU A 95 19.29 9.00 1.32
C GLU A 95 17.90 9.37 1.89
N ASN A 96 17.89 9.97 3.07
CA ASN A 96 16.67 10.48 3.72
C ASN A 96 15.60 9.43 4.04
N TYR A 97 15.97 8.15 4.12
CA TYR A 97 15.00 7.07 4.38
C TYR A 97 14.21 7.24 5.71
N GLY A 98 14.63 8.14 6.59
CA GLY A 98 13.90 8.48 7.83
C GLY A 98 13.96 7.42 8.94
N ARG A 99 14.65 6.29 8.70
CA ARG A 99 14.89 5.22 9.69
C ARG A 99 16.31 4.70 9.54
N VAL A 100 16.93 4.34 10.67
CA VAL A 100 18.23 3.66 10.66
C VAL A 100 18.05 2.26 10.09
N ILE A 101 18.87 1.94 9.07
CA ILE A 101 18.94 0.59 8.50
C ILE A 101 20.17 -0.09 9.09
N ASP A 102 20.00 -1.28 9.67
CA ASP A 102 21.09 -2.09 10.20
C ASP A 102 22.07 -2.48 9.09
N ASP A 103 23.31 -2.84 9.46
CA ASP A 103 24.33 -3.26 8.49
C ASP A 103 23.95 -4.50 7.68
N ASN A 104 23.10 -5.37 8.23
CA ASN A 104 22.58 -6.56 7.57
C ASN A 104 21.06 -6.68 7.80
N PRO A 105 20.26 -5.78 7.22
CA PRO A 105 18.84 -5.74 7.47
C PRO A 105 18.15 -6.94 6.84
N LYS A 106 17.27 -7.58 7.62
CA LYS A 106 16.46 -8.71 7.18
C LYS A 106 15.00 -8.44 7.50
N ARG A 107 14.11 -8.88 6.61
CA ARG A 107 12.66 -8.79 6.79
C ARG A 107 12.00 -10.13 6.46
N LYS A 108 10.87 -10.39 7.09
CA LYS A 108 9.95 -11.45 6.70
C LYS A 108 8.69 -10.85 6.08
N MET A 109 7.89 -11.66 5.43
CA MET A 109 6.66 -11.22 4.76
C MET A 109 5.79 -10.31 5.64
N GLN A 110 5.59 -10.68 6.91
CA GLN A 110 4.75 -9.91 7.84
C GLN A 110 5.32 -8.51 8.17
N ASP A 111 6.61 -8.29 8.01
CA ASP A 111 7.26 -7.00 8.31
C ASP A 111 7.06 -5.97 7.20
N VAL A 112 6.76 -6.42 5.97
CA VAL A 112 6.69 -5.58 4.77
C VAL A 112 5.34 -5.61 4.05
N ARG A 113 4.43 -6.53 4.44
CA ARG A 113 3.14 -6.63 3.75
C ARG A 113 2.19 -5.48 4.06
N THR A 114 1.45 -5.08 3.07
CA THR A 114 0.25 -4.24 3.25
C THR A 114 -0.84 -5.05 3.96
N LYS A 115 -1.60 -4.41 4.85
CA LYS A 115 -2.68 -5.07 5.61
C LYS A 115 -3.79 -5.58 4.71
N ALA A 116 -4.39 -6.71 5.08
CA ALA A 116 -5.42 -7.38 4.29
C ALA A 116 -6.59 -6.47 3.88
N GLU A 117 -7.07 -5.60 4.79
CA GLU A 117 -8.19 -4.71 4.48
C GLU A 117 -7.92 -3.74 3.33
N PHE A 118 -6.67 -3.26 3.16
CA PHE A 118 -6.28 -2.44 2.01
C PHE A 118 -6.19 -3.29 0.75
N CYS A 119 -5.59 -4.47 0.85
CA CYS A 119 -5.44 -5.38 -0.29
C CYS A 119 -6.80 -5.91 -0.78
N GLN A 120 -7.75 -6.19 0.10
CA GLN A 120 -9.13 -6.55 -0.25
C GLN A 120 -9.83 -5.39 -0.99
N PHE A 121 -9.58 -4.15 -0.60
CA PHE A 121 -10.04 -2.99 -1.35
C PHE A 121 -9.39 -2.91 -2.73
N TYR A 122 -8.11 -3.25 -2.86
CA TYR A 122 -7.43 -3.30 -4.17
C TYR A 122 -8.09 -4.34 -5.09
N THR A 123 -8.43 -5.52 -4.56
CA THR A 123 -9.20 -6.53 -5.31
C THR A 123 -10.54 -5.97 -5.78
N TRP A 124 -11.29 -5.30 -4.88
CA TRP A 124 -12.53 -4.63 -5.25
C TRP A 124 -12.31 -3.61 -6.36
N LEU A 125 -11.34 -2.70 -6.20
CA LEU A 125 -11.05 -1.63 -7.13
C LEU A 125 -10.81 -2.17 -8.54
N VAL A 126 -9.93 -3.17 -8.67
CA VAL A 126 -9.63 -3.85 -9.94
C VAL A 126 -10.87 -4.51 -10.52
N SER A 127 -11.65 -5.23 -9.72
CA SER A 127 -12.86 -5.91 -10.17
C SER A 127 -13.90 -4.95 -10.77
N GLN A 128 -13.98 -3.72 -10.23
CA GLN A 128 -14.93 -2.70 -10.68
C GLN A 128 -14.41 -1.88 -11.87
N MET A 129 -13.13 -1.52 -11.85
CA MET A 129 -12.52 -0.72 -12.92
C MET A 129 -12.19 -1.53 -14.16
N LYS A 130 -11.97 -2.84 -14.03
CA LYS A 130 -11.62 -3.76 -15.13
C LYS A 130 -10.45 -3.22 -15.98
N PRO A 131 -9.30 -2.93 -15.35
CA PRO A 131 -8.17 -2.28 -16.01
C PRO A 131 -7.58 -3.16 -17.11
N ASN A 132 -6.91 -2.55 -18.11
CA ASN A 132 -6.04 -3.26 -19.03
C ASN A 132 -4.71 -3.61 -18.36
N ALA A 133 -4.18 -2.68 -17.56
CA ALA A 133 -2.95 -2.91 -16.82
C ALA A 133 -3.03 -2.32 -15.40
N VAL A 134 -2.51 -3.11 -14.45
CA VAL A 134 -2.16 -2.70 -13.09
C VAL A 134 -0.63 -2.67 -13.00
N LEU A 135 -0.09 -1.64 -12.37
CA LEU A 135 1.34 -1.45 -12.17
C LEU A 135 1.66 -1.41 -10.68
N GLU A 136 2.65 -2.14 -10.23
CA GLU A 136 3.09 -2.21 -8.85
C GLU A 136 4.60 -2.05 -8.74
N PHE A 137 5.05 -1.13 -7.89
CA PHE A 137 6.47 -0.99 -7.52
C PHE A 137 6.69 -1.58 -6.14
N GLY A 138 7.74 -2.40 -5.99
CA GLY A 138 8.06 -3.03 -4.72
C GLY A 138 7.15 -4.22 -4.43
N ALA A 139 7.19 -5.24 -5.28
CA ALA A 139 6.44 -6.48 -5.05
C ALA A 139 6.79 -7.15 -3.72
N ALA A 140 8.00 -6.93 -3.22
CA ALA A 140 8.55 -7.61 -2.05
C ALA A 140 8.33 -9.14 -2.17
N PHE A 141 7.57 -9.73 -1.27
CA PHE A 141 7.19 -11.15 -1.34
C PHE A 141 5.87 -11.41 -2.07
N GLY A 142 5.26 -10.40 -2.67
CA GLY A 142 4.05 -10.51 -3.49
C GLY A 142 2.72 -10.43 -2.75
N ALA A 143 2.67 -9.90 -1.51
CA ALA A 143 1.41 -9.84 -0.75
C ALA A 143 0.32 -9.05 -1.46
N SER A 144 0.56 -7.79 -1.78
CA SER A 144 -0.39 -6.91 -2.50
C SER A 144 -0.67 -7.40 -3.91
N GLY A 145 0.37 -7.90 -4.60
CA GLY A 145 0.26 -8.44 -5.95
C GLY A 145 -0.74 -9.58 -6.07
N MET A 146 -0.77 -10.52 -5.12
CA MET A 146 -1.77 -11.60 -5.10
C MET A 146 -3.21 -11.05 -5.08
N TYR A 147 -3.46 -9.98 -4.34
CA TYR A 147 -4.79 -9.37 -4.28
C TYR A 147 -5.13 -8.58 -5.55
N TRP A 148 -4.15 -7.92 -6.19
CA TRP A 148 -4.34 -7.34 -7.53
C TRP A 148 -4.74 -8.42 -8.54
N LEU A 149 -4.04 -9.55 -8.54
CA LEU A 149 -4.30 -10.70 -9.41
C LEU A 149 -5.68 -11.30 -9.17
N ALA A 150 -6.10 -11.45 -7.91
CA ALA A 150 -7.46 -11.88 -7.58
C ALA A 150 -8.52 -10.96 -8.22
N GLY A 151 -8.31 -9.65 -8.17
CA GLY A 151 -9.19 -8.67 -8.81
C GLY A 151 -9.24 -8.81 -10.34
N LEU A 152 -8.09 -9.04 -10.98
CA LEU A 152 -7.99 -9.30 -12.42
C LEU A 152 -8.71 -10.61 -12.82
N ASN A 153 -8.62 -11.65 -11.99
CA ASN A 153 -9.36 -12.90 -12.21
C ASN A 153 -10.87 -12.68 -12.08
N ILE A 154 -11.34 -11.98 -11.06
CA ILE A 154 -12.77 -11.69 -10.86
C ILE A 154 -13.35 -10.97 -12.08
N CYS A 155 -12.66 -9.96 -12.63
CA CYS A 155 -13.14 -9.26 -13.82
C CYS A 155 -12.75 -9.94 -15.15
N ASN A 156 -11.98 -11.01 -15.10
CA ASN A 156 -11.43 -11.75 -16.25
C ASN A 156 -10.79 -10.82 -17.31
N ARG A 157 -10.02 -9.82 -16.86
CA ARG A 157 -9.44 -8.81 -17.75
C ARG A 157 -8.14 -8.24 -17.20
N GLY A 158 -7.23 -7.89 -18.12
CA GLY A 158 -6.02 -7.14 -17.82
C GLY A 158 -4.87 -8.00 -17.35
N LYS A 159 -3.77 -7.31 -17.07
CA LYS A 159 -2.51 -7.88 -16.62
C LYS A 159 -1.88 -7.00 -15.55
N MET A 160 -1.10 -7.58 -14.66
CA MET A 160 -0.27 -6.87 -13.69
C MET A 160 1.18 -6.84 -14.15
N TYR A 161 1.80 -5.68 -14.09
CA TYR A 161 3.25 -5.48 -14.19
C TYR A 161 3.77 -5.16 -12.81
N SER A 162 4.74 -5.94 -12.33
CA SER A 162 5.32 -5.76 -11.00
C SER A 162 6.84 -5.83 -11.06
N PHE A 163 7.52 -5.12 -10.18
CA PHE A 163 8.97 -4.97 -10.17
C PHE A 163 9.50 -5.24 -8.77
N GLU A 164 10.52 -6.10 -8.69
CA GLU A 164 11.21 -6.43 -7.44
C GLU A 164 12.70 -6.61 -7.70
N PRO A 165 13.57 -5.71 -7.23
CA PRO A 165 15.00 -5.79 -7.49
C PRO A 165 15.74 -6.80 -6.61
N ASN A 166 15.15 -7.27 -5.51
CA ASN A 166 15.77 -8.22 -4.62
C ASN A 166 15.78 -9.64 -5.23
N GLU A 167 16.94 -10.14 -5.61
CA GLU A 167 17.12 -11.46 -6.24
C GLU A 167 16.61 -12.63 -5.38
N ILE A 168 16.51 -12.44 -4.06
CA ILE A 168 16.01 -13.47 -3.13
C ILE A 168 14.48 -13.40 -3.02
N TRP A 169 13.91 -12.20 -3.03
CA TRP A 169 12.47 -12.00 -2.85
C TRP A 169 11.69 -12.19 -4.14
N ASN A 170 12.28 -11.79 -5.29
CA ASN A 170 11.63 -11.89 -6.59
C ASN A 170 11.13 -13.30 -6.93
N PRO A 171 11.92 -14.39 -6.84
CA PRO A 171 11.42 -15.73 -7.13
C PRO A 171 10.35 -16.21 -6.13
N ILE A 172 10.35 -15.69 -4.91
CA ILE A 172 9.29 -15.98 -3.93
C ILE A 172 8.00 -15.28 -4.33
N ALA A 173 8.07 -14.00 -4.71
CA ALA A 173 6.93 -13.26 -5.24
C ALA A 173 6.35 -13.92 -6.49
N GLN A 174 7.23 -14.36 -7.42
CA GLN A 174 6.81 -15.11 -8.61
C GLN A 174 6.02 -16.36 -8.25
N SER A 175 6.56 -17.18 -7.34
CA SER A 175 5.87 -18.40 -6.88
C SER A 175 4.53 -18.09 -6.22
N ASN A 176 4.44 -17.02 -5.45
CA ASN A 176 3.21 -16.58 -4.80
C ASN A 176 2.17 -16.10 -5.83
N PHE A 177 2.58 -15.33 -6.84
CA PHE A 177 1.69 -14.90 -7.93
C PHE A 177 1.15 -16.07 -8.73
N ASP A 178 1.98 -17.06 -9.04
CA ASP A 178 1.61 -18.26 -9.78
C ASP A 178 0.52 -19.08 -9.07
N THR A 179 0.40 -18.97 -7.74
CA THR A 179 -0.70 -19.62 -6.99
C THR A 179 -2.06 -18.98 -7.26
N VAL A 180 -2.09 -17.72 -7.72
CA VAL A 180 -3.32 -16.96 -7.91
C VAL A 180 -3.68 -16.84 -9.39
N SER A 181 -2.73 -16.50 -10.28
CA SER A 181 -3.02 -16.21 -11.68
C SER A 181 -1.75 -16.12 -12.53
N ASP A 182 -1.89 -16.41 -13.82
CA ASP A 182 -0.87 -16.19 -14.86
C ASP A 182 -0.93 -14.76 -15.47
N ARG A 183 -1.82 -13.89 -14.97
CA ARG A 183 -2.04 -12.54 -15.48
C ARG A 183 -1.00 -11.54 -14.98
N HIS A 184 0.26 -11.93 -14.83
CA HIS A 184 1.32 -11.05 -14.36
C HIS A 184 2.58 -11.11 -15.20
N VAL A 185 3.37 -10.06 -15.11
CA VAL A 185 4.76 -9.97 -15.52
C VAL A 185 5.52 -9.42 -14.33
N LEU A 186 6.27 -10.29 -13.64
CA LEU A 186 7.18 -9.87 -12.59
C LEU A 186 8.59 -9.70 -13.16
N THR A 187 9.16 -8.53 -12.99
CA THR A 187 10.49 -8.18 -13.47
C THR A 187 11.48 -8.16 -12.32
N LEU A 188 12.59 -8.89 -12.45
CA LEU A 188 13.74 -8.73 -11.57
C LEU A 188 14.46 -7.42 -11.94
N GLY A 189 14.39 -6.44 -11.06
CA GLY A 189 14.98 -5.12 -11.24
C GLY A 189 14.06 -3.98 -10.82
N THR A 190 14.56 -2.77 -10.95
CA THR A 190 13.79 -1.57 -10.62
C THR A 190 12.84 -1.21 -11.77
N PHE A 191 11.80 -0.48 -11.43
CA PHE A 191 10.89 0.07 -12.43
C PHE A 191 11.59 1.10 -13.33
N GLU A 192 12.40 1.95 -12.74
CA GLU A 192 13.12 3.03 -13.42
C GLU A 192 13.96 2.52 -14.60
N ASP A 193 14.58 1.36 -14.43
CA ASP A 193 15.41 0.74 -15.45
C ASP A 193 14.61 -0.07 -16.49
N ASN A 194 13.39 -0.46 -16.13
CA ASN A 194 12.60 -1.45 -16.88
C ASN A 194 11.25 -0.93 -17.39
N ILE A 195 11.00 0.38 -17.34
CA ILE A 195 9.72 0.99 -17.78
C ILE A 195 9.34 0.60 -19.23
N GLY A 196 10.33 0.38 -20.09
CA GLY A 196 10.11 -0.03 -21.47
C GLY A 196 9.47 -1.41 -21.64
N LEU A 197 9.39 -2.23 -20.59
CA LEU A 197 8.70 -3.52 -20.61
C LEU A 197 7.18 -3.38 -20.47
N ILE A 198 6.67 -2.21 -20.10
CA ILE A 198 5.23 -1.96 -20.01
C ILE A 198 4.73 -1.61 -21.41
N ILE A 199 3.98 -2.52 -21.99
CA ILE A 199 3.42 -2.36 -23.35
C ILE A 199 1.96 -1.89 -23.36
N ASP A 200 1.26 -2.03 -22.22
CA ASP A 200 -0.13 -1.62 -22.05
C ASP A 200 -0.23 -0.25 -21.38
N LYS A 201 -1.30 0.49 -21.67
CA LYS A 201 -1.59 1.72 -20.92
C LYS A 201 -2.07 1.34 -19.52
N VAL A 202 -1.38 1.87 -18.50
CA VAL A 202 -1.65 1.62 -17.09
C VAL A 202 -2.90 2.36 -16.62
N ASN A 203 -3.85 1.63 -16.04
CA ASN A 203 -5.08 2.21 -15.48
C ASN A 203 -5.03 2.37 -13.96
N ILE A 204 -4.25 1.53 -13.27
CA ILE A 204 -4.05 1.58 -11.83
C ILE A 204 -2.55 1.38 -11.57
N ALA A 205 -1.95 2.27 -10.79
CA ALA A 205 -0.57 2.13 -10.34
C ALA A 205 -0.49 2.21 -8.82
N LEU A 206 0.34 1.38 -8.19
CA LEU A 206 0.71 1.44 -6.77
C LEU A 206 2.21 1.76 -6.66
N ILE A 207 2.52 2.87 -6.03
CA ILE A 207 3.88 3.30 -5.69
C ILE A 207 4.12 2.88 -4.23
N ASP A 208 4.82 1.76 -4.02
CA ASP A 208 5.06 1.12 -2.72
C ASP A 208 6.48 0.52 -2.64
N ALA A 209 7.50 1.29 -3.02
CA ALA A 209 8.89 0.81 -2.99
C ALA A 209 9.73 1.53 -1.93
N ILE A 210 10.18 2.74 -2.22
CA ILE A 210 11.02 3.55 -1.35
C ILE A 210 10.25 4.78 -0.89
N HIS A 211 10.04 4.91 0.43
CA HIS A 211 9.20 5.95 1.01
C HIS A 211 10.02 7.22 1.30
N THR A 212 10.55 7.83 0.22
CA THR A 212 11.15 9.16 0.25
C THR A 212 10.53 10.01 -0.85
N ARG A 213 10.46 11.33 -0.61
CA ARG A 213 9.86 12.28 -1.55
C ARG A 213 10.47 12.17 -2.96
N ASP A 214 11.79 12.16 -3.04
CA ASP A 214 12.49 12.18 -4.32
C ASP A 214 12.23 10.92 -5.15
N PHE A 215 12.17 9.75 -4.51
CA PHE A 215 11.79 8.52 -5.20
C PHE A 215 10.33 8.52 -5.63
N VAL A 216 9.42 8.90 -4.73
CA VAL A 216 7.98 8.91 -5.03
C VAL A 216 7.66 9.86 -6.17
N VAL A 217 8.24 11.07 -6.18
CA VAL A 217 8.04 12.05 -7.27
C VAL A 217 8.57 11.51 -8.59
N LYS A 218 9.79 10.97 -8.61
CA LYS A 218 10.37 10.36 -9.81
C LYS A 218 9.54 9.20 -10.35
N GLN A 219 9.12 8.29 -9.47
CA GLN A 219 8.27 7.16 -9.85
C GLN A 219 6.92 7.63 -10.36
N PHE A 220 6.33 8.66 -9.74
CA PHE A 220 5.07 9.24 -10.20
C PHE A 220 5.18 9.84 -11.61
N GLU A 221 6.27 10.58 -11.91
CA GLU A 221 6.53 11.11 -13.26
C GLU A 221 6.61 9.97 -14.29
N LEU A 222 7.32 8.89 -13.97
CA LEU A 222 7.41 7.70 -14.82
C LEU A 222 6.05 7.03 -15.02
N VAL A 223 5.24 6.90 -13.97
CA VAL A 223 3.86 6.39 -14.09
C VAL A 223 3.04 7.23 -15.05
N CYS A 224 3.11 8.57 -14.93
CA CYS A 224 2.38 9.46 -15.82
C CYS A 224 2.71 9.25 -17.30
N SER A 225 3.96 8.84 -17.63
CA SER A 225 4.39 8.59 -19.00
C SER A 225 3.73 7.36 -19.64
N VAL A 226 3.35 6.37 -18.83
CA VAL A 226 2.71 5.11 -19.28
C VAL A 226 1.22 5.02 -18.95
N ALA A 227 0.70 5.95 -18.16
CA ALA A 227 -0.67 5.96 -17.68
C ALA A 227 -1.70 6.14 -18.82
N ALA A 228 -2.86 5.56 -18.64
CA ALA A 228 -4.06 5.89 -19.40
C ALA A 228 -4.69 7.19 -18.87
N LYS A 229 -5.52 7.82 -19.69
CA LYS A 229 -6.40 8.90 -19.22
C LYS A 229 -7.34 8.36 -18.12
N GLY A 230 -7.51 9.12 -17.04
CA GLY A 230 -8.32 8.71 -15.89
C GLY A 230 -7.70 7.59 -15.06
N ALA A 231 -6.39 7.33 -15.21
CA ALA A 231 -5.71 6.32 -14.40
C ALA A 231 -5.67 6.72 -12.92
N LEU A 232 -5.70 5.73 -12.05
CA LEU A 232 -5.50 5.91 -10.61
C LEU A 232 -4.06 5.64 -10.23
N VAL A 233 -3.48 6.55 -9.47
CA VAL A 233 -2.18 6.34 -8.84
C VAL A 233 -2.35 6.32 -7.32
N LEU A 234 -1.94 5.21 -6.72
CA LEU A 234 -1.95 4.98 -5.30
C LEU A 234 -0.54 5.17 -4.75
N PHE A 235 -0.42 5.91 -3.66
CA PHE A 235 0.83 6.19 -2.95
C PHE A 235 0.75 5.53 -1.58
N ASP A 236 1.56 4.51 -1.32
CA ASP A 236 1.57 3.87 -0.01
C ASP A 236 2.40 4.66 1.01
N ASP A 237 2.15 4.41 2.28
CA ASP A 237 2.86 4.95 3.42
C ASP A 237 3.04 6.49 3.39
N ILE A 238 2.00 7.25 2.95
CA ILE A 238 2.01 8.72 2.87
C ILE A 238 2.29 9.43 4.21
N ASN A 239 2.29 8.71 5.32
CA ASN A 239 2.60 9.21 6.66
C ASN A 239 3.84 8.55 7.28
N PHE A 240 4.63 7.82 6.49
CA PHE A 240 5.81 7.07 6.95
C PHE A 240 6.85 7.96 7.65
N SER A 241 7.10 9.14 7.12
CA SER A 241 8.04 10.13 7.62
C SER A 241 7.47 11.54 7.44
N ASP A 242 8.14 12.57 7.97
CA ASP A 242 7.74 13.96 7.72
C ASP A 242 7.98 14.34 6.26
N ASP A 243 9.00 13.77 5.61
CA ASP A 243 9.28 13.91 4.19
C ASP A 243 8.11 13.37 3.33
N MET A 244 7.63 12.16 3.63
CA MET A 244 6.46 11.57 2.95
C MET A 244 5.17 12.34 3.20
N LYS A 245 4.95 12.88 4.41
CA LYS A 245 3.80 13.76 4.69
C LYS A 245 3.84 15.03 3.87
N ALA A 246 5.02 15.65 3.74
CA ALA A 246 5.22 16.83 2.91
C ALA A 246 4.97 16.50 1.43
N CYS A 247 5.54 15.41 0.93
CA CYS A 247 5.32 14.90 -0.43
C CYS A 247 3.83 14.72 -0.73
N TRP A 248 3.12 14.00 0.12
CA TRP A 248 1.67 13.80 -0.06
C TRP A 248 0.87 15.10 0.03
N SER A 249 1.26 16.02 0.91
CA SER A 249 0.63 17.34 1.00
C SER A 249 0.76 18.13 -0.31
N GLU A 250 1.92 18.13 -0.95
CA GLU A 250 2.13 18.76 -2.26
C GLU A 250 1.30 18.10 -3.35
N ILE A 251 1.38 16.76 -3.48
CA ILE A 251 0.64 16.01 -4.49
C ILE A 251 -0.86 16.24 -4.33
N SER A 252 -1.39 16.07 -3.11
CA SER A 252 -2.83 16.16 -2.85
C SER A 252 -3.41 17.56 -3.06
N GLN A 253 -2.60 18.62 -3.03
CA GLN A 253 -3.02 20.00 -3.27
C GLN A 253 -2.95 20.40 -4.74
N SER A 254 -2.26 19.65 -5.60
CA SER A 254 -2.18 19.95 -7.03
C SER A 254 -3.57 19.97 -7.66
N ASP A 255 -3.82 20.99 -8.45
CA ASP A 255 -5.10 21.20 -9.15
C ASP A 255 -5.24 20.38 -10.44
N GLU A 256 -4.23 19.62 -10.80
CA GLU A 256 -4.19 18.85 -12.06
C GLU A 256 -5.05 17.57 -12.03
N PHE A 257 -5.35 17.04 -10.84
CA PHE A 257 -6.06 15.76 -10.71
C PHE A 257 -7.59 15.91 -10.79
N ALA A 258 -8.24 14.98 -11.47
CA ALA A 258 -9.68 14.88 -11.53
C ALA A 258 -10.30 14.61 -10.15
N SER A 259 -9.65 13.75 -9.36
CA SER A 259 -10.03 13.54 -7.96
C SER A 259 -8.85 13.14 -7.08
N VAL A 260 -8.99 13.40 -5.77
CA VAL A 260 -7.99 13.09 -4.74
C VAL A 260 -8.69 12.45 -3.55
N TRP A 261 -8.18 11.29 -3.13
CA TRP A 261 -8.74 10.46 -2.08
C TRP A 261 -7.65 9.99 -1.12
N GLN A 262 -8.07 9.46 0.01
CA GLN A 262 -7.17 8.89 1.02
C GLN A 262 -7.83 7.67 1.67
N LEU A 263 -7.09 6.56 1.74
CA LEU A 263 -7.49 5.38 2.48
C LEU A 263 -6.86 5.43 3.86
N SER A 264 -7.68 5.67 4.87
CA SER A 264 -7.25 5.91 6.24
C SER A 264 -6.17 7.02 6.29
N SER A 265 -5.06 6.81 7.01
CA SER A 265 -3.91 7.70 7.02
C SER A 265 -2.72 7.15 6.23
N ARG A 266 -2.91 6.04 5.50
CA ARG A 266 -1.80 5.28 4.90
C ARG A 266 -1.65 5.50 3.40
N VAL A 267 -2.75 5.39 2.64
CA VAL A 267 -2.67 5.40 1.18
C VAL A 267 -3.33 6.66 0.63
N GLY A 268 -2.57 7.42 -0.16
CA GLY A 268 -3.10 8.50 -0.98
C GLY A 268 -3.50 7.99 -2.36
N ILE A 269 -4.54 8.55 -2.97
CA ILE A 269 -4.98 8.20 -4.32
C ILE A 269 -5.24 9.48 -5.10
N VAL A 270 -4.71 9.55 -6.32
CA VAL A 270 -5.07 10.58 -7.29
C VAL A 270 -5.64 9.93 -8.56
N GLU A 271 -6.61 10.60 -9.17
CA GLU A 271 -7.15 10.27 -10.49
C GLU A 271 -6.57 11.26 -11.49
N LEU A 272 -5.83 10.74 -12.47
CA LEU A 272 -5.24 11.56 -13.54
C LEU A 272 -6.32 12.14 -14.47
N PRO A 273 -6.07 13.28 -15.13
CA PRO A 273 -7.04 13.92 -16.02
C PRO A 273 -7.34 13.12 -17.30
#